data_67b21883ed5dd2d5c7888aa930e20f84
#
_entry.id   67b21883ed5dd2d5c7888aa930e20f84
#
_cell.length_a   1.000
_cell.length_b   1.000
_cell.length_c   1.000
_cell.angle_alpha   90.00
_cell.angle_beta   90.00
_cell.angle_gamma   90.00
#
_symmetry.space_group_name_H-M   'P 1'
#
loop_
_entity.id
_entity.type
_entity.pdbx_description
1 polymer ?
#
loop_
_entity_poly.entity_id
_entity_poly.type
_entity_poly.pdbx_seq_one_letter_code
_entity_poly.pdbx_strand_id
1 'polypeptide(L)'
;AGAEIAFAAVDEGLLALQGNGSWNLLEQLMQPRPWGVETSTAQGEIVGRRHYGRKALPPGGGGGRNPTRELFDTLLLWRGRVKVDSAGRARIEVPLNDSLTSFRLVAVASAGDE
;
A
#
# COMPACT_ATOMS: atom_id res chain seq x y z
N ALA A 1 -23.84 18.51 4.87
CA ALA A 1 -24.10 17.24 4.19
C ALA A 1 -23.04 17.07 3.13
N GLY A 2 -22.27 16.04 3.15
CA GLY A 2 -21.18 15.83 2.20
C GLY A 2 -20.00 15.06 2.81
N ALA A 3 -20.23 14.30 3.86
CA ALA A 3 -19.20 13.45 4.43
C ALA A 3 -18.74 12.40 3.41
N GLU A 4 -17.45 12.17 3.37
CA GLU A 4 -16.80 11.20 2.51
C GLU A 4 -15.96 10.25 3.36
N ILE A 5 -15.81 9.03 2.89
CA ILE A 5 -15.02 8.01 3.57
C ILE A 5 -13.93 7.52 2.62
N ALA A 6 -12.68 7.53 3.07
CA ALA A 6 -11.62 6.73 2.49
C ALA A 6 -11.58 5.36 3.19
N PHE A 7 -11.56 4.29 2.41
CA PHE A 7 -11.65 2.93 2.92
C PHE A 7 -10.52 2.06 2.36
N ALA A 8 -9.92 1.25 3.22
CA ALA A 8 -8.91 0.26 2.87
C ALA A 8 -9.18 -1.08 3.58
N ALA A 9 -8.91 -2.18 2.89
CA ALA A 9 -8.89 -3.52 3.46
C ALA A 9 -7.53 -4.17 3.14
N VAL A 10 -6.70 -4.36 4.14
CA VAL A 10 -5.28 -4.76 4.02
C VAL A 10 -4.99 -6.00 4.85
N ASP A 11 -4.14 -6.87 4.33
CA ASP A 11 -3.63 -8.04 5.05
C ASP A 11 -2.89 -7.61 6.33
N GLU A 12 -3.30 -8.17 7.47
CA GLU A 12 -2.70 -7.84 8.76
C GLU A 12 -1.28 -8.41 8.89
N GLY A 13 -0.97 -9.49 8.20
CA GLY A 13 0.39 -10.04 8.15
C GLY A 13 1.37 -9.07 7.49
N LEU A 14 0.95 -8.37 6.43
CA LEU A 14 1.75 -7.31 5.82
C LEU A 14 2.00 -6.15 6.79
N LEU A 15 0.97 -5.74 7.52
CA LEU A 15 1.08 -4.65 8.50
C LEU A 15 1.95 -5.01 9.70
N ALA A 16 2.07 -6.29 10.02
CA ALA A 16 2.99 -6.78 11.05
C ALA A 16 4.45 -6.70 10.61
N LEU A 17 4.72 -6.88 9.31
CA LEU A 17 6.07 -6.75 8.74
C LEU A 17 6.48 -5.29 8.55
N GLN A 18 5.55 -4.46 8.12
CA GLN A 18 5.78 -3.04 7.92
C GLN A 18 4.63 -2.26 8.55
N GLY A 19 4.86 -1.80 9.76
CA GLY A 19 3.87 -0.99 10.50
C GLY A 19 3.51 0.27 9.71
N ASN A 20 2.23 0.56 9.63
CA ASN A 20 1.75 1.79 9.02
C ASN A 20 1.35 2.80 10.11
N GLY A 21 2.15 3.84 10.29
CA GLY A 21 1.87 4.93 11.23
C GLY A 21 0.79 5.91 10.76
N SER A 22 0.37 5.81 9.48
CA SER A 22 -0.57 6.80 8.89
C SER A 22 -2.00 6.75 9.44
N TRP A 23 -2.29 5.81 10.33
CA TRP A 23 -3.58 5.75 11.04
C TRP A 23 -3.82 6.97 11.94
N ASN A 24 -2.77 7.55 12.48
CA ASN A 24 -2.81 8.83 13.19
C ASN A 24 -2.43 9.94 12.20
N LEU A 25 -3.40 10.35 11.38
CA LEU A 25 -3.18 11.34 10.32
C LEU A 25 -2.63 12.66 10.86
N LEU A 26 -3.12 13.12 12.01
CA LEU A 26 -2.68 14.39 12.59
C LEU A 26 -1.21 14.33 12.98
N GLU A 27 -0.80 13.28 13.67
CA GLU A 27 0.59 13.09 14.07
C GLU A 27 1.52 12.98 12.86
N GLN A 28 1.12 12.23 11.84
CA GLN A 28 1.90 12.07 10.61
C GLN A 28 2.05 13.38 9.83
N LEU A 29 1.00 14.19 9.76
CA LEU A 29 1.05 15.48 9.08
C LEU A 29 1.85 16.53 9.84
N MET A 30 1.88 16.42 11.16
CA MET A 30 2.56 17.38 12.05
C MET A 30 3.99 16.95 12.39
N GLN A 31 4.47 15.81 11.91
CA GLN A 31 5.85 15.39 12.13
C GLN A 31 6.85 16.37 11.54
N PRO A 32 7.92 16.71 12.28
CA PRO A 32 9.02 17.48 11.74
C PRO A 32 9.62 16.73 10.54
N ARG A 33 9.71 17.39 9.43
CA ARG A 33 10.41 16.80 8.27
C ARG A 33 11.90 16.83 8.51
N PRO A 34 12.63 15.73 8.31
CA PRO A 34 14.07 15.75 8.38
C PRO A 34 14.62 16.72 7.34
N TRP A 35 15.55 17.54 7.74
CA TRP A 35 16.32 18.40 6.83
C TRP A 35 17.33 17.49 6.12
N GLY A 36 16.88 16.78 5.10
CA GLY A 36 17.73 15.91 4.32
C GLY A 36 18.21 16.65 3.08
N VAL A 37 19.47 17.03 3.05
CA VAL A 37 20.16 17.32 1.80
C VAL A 37 20.83 16.01 1.41
N GLU A 38 20.24 15.27 0.48
CA GLU A 38 20.92 14.15 -0.16
C GLU A 38 21.89 14.72 -1.19
N THR A 39 23.17 14.69 -0.87
CA THR A 39 24.21 14.95 -1.86
C THR A 39 24.59 13.63 -2.52
N SER A 40 24.22 13.44 -3.76
CA SER A 40 24.74 12.36 -4.58
C SER A 40 25.93 12.87 -5.36
N THR A 41 27.08 12.18 -5.24
CA THR A 41 28.22 12.41 -6.12
C THR A 41 28.15 11.42 -7.28
N ALA A 42 28.42 11.88 -8.50
CA ALA A 42 28.50 11.00 -9.67
C ALA A 42 29.63 9.96 -9.59
N GLN A 43 30.41 9.97 -8.52
CA GLN A 43 31.51 9.04 -8.29
C GLN A 43 31.08 7.57 -8.29
N GLY A 44 29.88 7.26 -7.76
CA GLY A 44 29.30 5.92 -7.82
C GLY A 44 28.95 5.47 -9.24
N GLU A 45 28.62 6.41 -10.11
CA GLU A 45 28.33 6.15 -11.52
C GLU A 45 29.60 5.89 -12.33
N ILE A 46 30.72 6.56 -11.98
CA ILE A 46 31.98 6.45 -12.68
C ILE A 46 32.80 5.22 -12.27
N VAL A 47 32.74 4.86 -10.98
CA VAL A 47 33.57 3.80 -10.40
C VAL A 47 32.80 2.49 -10.19
N GLY A 48 31.50 2.56 -10.08
CA GLY A 48 30.68 1.46 -9.52
C GLY A 48 30.11 0.46 -10.51
N ARG A 49 30.05 0.74 -11.80
CA ARG A 49 29.52 -0.22 -12.77
C ARG A 49 30.62 -1.06 -13.41
N ARG A 50 31.35 -1.81 -12.61
CA ARG A 50 31.91 -3.04 -13.13
C ARG A 50 30.73 -3.96 -13.46
N HIS A 51 30.38 -4.05 -14.72
CA HIS A 51 29.58 -5.13 -15.23
C HIS A 51 30.33 -6.44 -15.02
N TYR A 52 30.21 -7.04 -13.85
CA TYR A 52 30.38 -8.47 -13.74
C TYR A 52 29.24 -9.02 -14.59
N GLY A 53 29.62 -9.62 -15.72
CA GLY A 53 28.73 -10.06 -16.76
C GLY A 53 27.43 -10.59 -16.19
N ARG A 54 26.32 -10.19 -16.77
CA ARG A 54 25.05 -10.83 -16.50
C ARG A 54 25.30 -12.33 -16.53
N LYS A 55 25.32 -12.97 -15.37
CA LYS A 55 25.15 -14.41 -15.35
C LYS A 55 23.88 -14.63 -16.11
N ALA A 56 23.98 -15.23 -17.29
CA ALA A 56 22.82 -15.65 -18.02
C ALA A 56 21.94 -16.39 -17.02
N LEU A 57 20.77 -15.85 -16.73
CA LEU A 57 19.76 -16.60 -16.02
C LEU A 57 19.59 -17.88 -16.82
N PRO A 58 19.79 -19.05 -16.22
CA PRO A 58 19.57 -20.29 -16.95
C PRO A 58 18.16 -20.23 -17.53
N PRO A 59 17.98 -20.43 -18.84
CA PRO A 59 16.66 -20.54 -19.42
C PRO A 59 16.10 -21.88 -18.95
N GLY A 60 15.35 -21.87 -17.86
CA GLY A 60 14.88 -23.12 -17.31
C GLY A 60 14.34 -22.96 -15.90
N GLY A 61 13.40 -22.14 -15.74
CA GLY A 61 12.46 -22.14 -14.65
C GLY A 61 11.14 -21.76 -15.27
N GLY A 62 10.46 -22.73 -15.84
CA GLY A 62 9.08 -22.59 -16.25
C GLY A 62 8.25 -22.26 -15.01
N GLY A 63 8.32 -21.02 -14.58
CA GLY A 63 7.31 -20.42 -13.74
C GLY A 63 6.06 -20.28 -14.57
N GLY A 64 5.44 -21.42 -14.92
CA GLY A 64 4.08 -21.40 -15.40
C GLY A 64 3.29 -20.61 -14.39
N ARG A 65 2.70 -19.49 -14.81
CA ARG A 65 1.71 -18.79 -14.02
C ARG A 65 0.67 -19.83 -13.61
N ASN A 66 0.76 -20.25 -12.36
CA ASN A 66 -0.22 -21.15 -11.79
C ASN A 66 -1.43 -20.25 -11.50
N PRO A 67 -2.54 -20.37 -12.23
CA PRO A 67 -3.70 -19.48 -12.05
C PRO A 67 -4.27 -19.54 -10.63
N THR A 68 -3.91 -20.55 -9.85
CA THR A 68 -4.29 -20.68 -8.44
C THR A 68 -3.46 -19.84 -7.49
N ARG A 69 -2.38 -19.17 -7.94
CA ARG A 69 -1.48 -18.38 -7.09
C ARG A 69 -1.70 -16.88 -7.19
N GLU A 70 -2.67 -16.45 -7.98
CA GLU A 70 -2.88 -15.04 -8.32
C GLU A 70 -3.83 -14.29 -7.37
N LEU A 71 -4.41 -14.98 -6.38
CA LEU A 71 -5.41 -14.39 -5.48
C LEU A 71 -4.90 -14.11 -4.05
N PHE A 72 -3.58 -13.96 -3.89
CA PHE A 72 -2.97 -13.57 -2.61
C PHE A 72 -2.62 -12.08 -2.56
N ASP A 73 -3.54 -11.24 -3.01
CA ASP A 73 -3.35 -9.80 -2.91
C ASP A 73 -3.41 -9.38 -1.45
N THR A 74 -2.35 -8.68 -1.02
CA THR A 74 -2.27 -8.13 0.34
C THR A 74 -3.18 -6.92 0.54
N LEU A 75 -3.63 -6.30 -0.54
CA LEU A 75 -4.61 -5.22 -0.56
C LEU A 75 -5.89 -5.73 -1.24
N LEU A 76 -6.92 -6.05 -0.45
CA LEU A 76 -8.19 -6.51 -0.99
C LEU A 76 -8.97 -5.40 -1.69
N LEU A 77 -8.98 -4.22 -1.07
CA LEU A 77 -9.75 -3.09 -1.59
C LEU A 77 -9.17 -1.77 -1.12
N TRP A 78 -9.10 -0.84 -2.05
CA TRP A 78 -8.87 0.56 -1.78
C TRP A 78 -9.95 1.43 -2.44
N ARG A 79 -10.61 2.26 -1.65
CA ARG A 79 -11.56 3.26 -2.12
C ARG A 79 -11.21 4.60 -1.49
N GLY A 80 -10.58 5.48 -2.26
CA GLY A 80 -10.16 6.80 -1.77
C GLY A 80 -11.32 7.73 -1.45
N ARG A 81 -12.49 7.46 -2.05
CA ARG A 81 -13.66 8.34 -1.91
C ARG A 81 -14.95 7.55 -2.01
N VAL A 82 -15.65 7.41 -0.90
CA VAL A 82 -16.98 6.83 -0.82
C VAL A 82 -17.91 7.88 -0.24
N LYS A 83 -18.95 8.24 -0.98
CA LYS A 83 -19.95 9.19 -0.50
C LYS A 83 -20.87 8.53 0.52
N VAL A 84 -21.17 9.26 1.57
CA VAL A 84 -22.12 8.86 2.61
C VAL A 84 -23.52 9.32 2.22
N ASP A 85 -24.52 8.49 2.45
CA ASP A 85 -25.92 8.82 2.17
C ASP A 85 -26.46 9.89 3.14
N SER A 86 -27.70 10.35 2.89
CA SER A 86 -28.36 11.35 3.74
C SER A 86 -28.62 10.86 5.17
N ALA A 87 -28.60 9.56 5.38
CA ALA A 87 -28.75 8.95 6.71
C ALA A 87 -27.39 8.72 7.42
N GLY A 88 -26.29 9.21 6.85
CA GLY A 88 -24.96 9.07 7.42
C GLY A 88 -24.36 7.68 7.25
N ARG A 89 -24.79 6.90 6.23
CA ARG A 89 -24.35 5.53 6.00
C ARG A 89 -23.68 5.37 4.65
N ALA A 90 -22.70 4.47 4.60
CA ALA A 90 -22.10 3.97 3.37
C ALA A 90 -22.03 2.45 3.40
N ARG A 91 -22.19 1.82 2.26
CA ARG A 91 -22.04 0.38 2.09
C ARG A 91 -20.91 0.10 1.12
N ILE A 92 -19.95 -0.72 1.55
CA ILE A 92 -18.79 -1.10 0.78
C ILE A 92 -18.72 -2.62 0.75
N GLU A 93 -18.68 -3.18 -0.45
CA GLU A 93 -18.45 -4.61 -0.64
C GLU A 93 -16.95 -4.86 -0.77
N VAL A 94 -16.44 -5.77 0.05
CA VAL A 94 -15.02 -6.17 0.06
C VAL A 94 -14.92 -7.59 -0.46
N PRO A 95 -14.35 -7.80 -1.64
CA PRO A 95 -14.11 -9.15 -2.15
C PRO A 95 -13.02 -9.81 -1.29
N LEU A 96 -13.33 -10.96 -0.71
CA LEU A 96 -12.33 -11.76 -0.01
C LEU A 96 -11.56 -12.61 -1.02
N ASN A 97 -10.28 -12.78 -0.77
CA ASN A 97 -9.43 -13.71 -1.52
C ASN A 97 -9.25 -15.03 -0.75
N ASP A 98 -8.47 -15.95 -1.31
CA ASP A 98 -8.24 -17.28 -0.74
C ASP A 98 -7.13 -17.31 0.33
N SER A 99 -6.66 -16.16 0.78
CA SER A 99 -5.63 -16.08 1.81
C SER A 99 -6.19 -16.47 3.17
N LEU A 100 -5.51 -17.38 3.86
CA LEU A 100 -5.80 -17.77 5.24
C LEU A 100 -5.15 -16.76 6.21
N THR A 101 -5.66 -15.55 6.24
CA THR A 101 -5.11 -14.45 7.03
C THR A 101 -6.24 -13.60 7.60
N SER A 102 -5.90 -12.71 8.53
CA SER A 102 -6.81 -11.66 8.97
C SER A 102 -6.60 -10.39 8.16
N PHE A 103 -7.68 -9.67 7.92
CA PHE A 103 -7.65 -8.40 7.23
C PHE A 103 -8.04 -7.26 8.15
N ARG A 104 -7.26 -6.19 8.09
CA ARG A 104 -7.58 -4.94 8.78
C ARG A 104 -8.40 -4.05 7.86
N LEU A 105 -9.58 -3.68 8.35
CA LEU A 105 -10.45 -2.73 7.68
C LEU A 105 -10.25 -1.34 8.30
N VAL A 106 -9.96 -0.37 7.47
CA VAL A 106 -9.75 1.02 7.90
C VAL A 106 -10.68 1.94 7.14
N ALA A 107 -11.38 2.77 7.87
CA ALA A 107 -12.24 3.80 7.31
C ALA A 107 -11.87 5.14 7.96
N VAL A 108 -11.56 6.12 7.13
CA VAL A 108 -11.30 7.50 7.55
C VAL A 108 -12.42 8.36 6.99
N ALA A 109 -13.22 8.91 7.88
CA ALA A 109 -14.30 9.80 7.51
C ALA A 109 -13.85 11.25 7.59
N SER A 110 -14.20 12.04 6.58
CA SER A 110 -14.01 13.47 6.56
C SER A 110 -15.32 14.15 6.22
N ALA A 111 -15.62 15.23 6.91
CA ALA A 111 -16.70 16.14 6.57
C ALA A 111 -16.05 17.51 6.28
N GLY A 112 -16.34 18.05 5.09
CA GLY A 112 -15.90 19.40 4.79
C GLY A 112 -16.74 20.40 5.58
N ASP A 113 -16.08 21.39 6.17
CA ASP A 113 -16.75 22.61 6.60
C ASP A 113 -17.03 23.43 5.35
N GLU A 114 -18.31 23.73 5.11
CA GLU A 114 -18.74 24.78 4.16
C GLU A 114 -18.64 26.15 4.83
#